data_4f7846d349bdb84fdf9f2422658b0bf6
#
_entry.id   4f7846d349bdb84fdf9f2422658b0bf6
#
_cell.length_a   1.000
_cell.length_b   1.000
_cell.length_c   1.000
_cell.angle_alpha   90.00
_cell.angle_beta   90.00
_cell.angle_gamma   90.00
#
_symmetry.space_group_name_H-M   'P 1'
#
loop_
_entity.id
_entity.type
_entity.pdbx_description
1 polymer ?
#
loop_
_entity_poly.entity_id
_entity_poly.type
_entity_poly.pdbx_seq_one_letter_code
_entity_poly.pdbx_strand_id
1 'polypeptide(L)'
;MPRVAIVGSFSTGKTTLAEAVAEPLGLPLLPEVAREVASLGFKLDKDATPEVETLIFLRQLYNEMIHDDFVGDRSLIDVMAYAGWVLDNQQRRREFALWDACVKVAEYQLRSQYTHVFYLPIEFPIVPDGLRPLDPDFQKEIDERMVKLLDLHDVKYESLTGSVEERIEELTARVKA
;
A
#
# COMPACT_ATOMS: atom_id res chain seq x y z
N MET A 1 18.84 5.12 -6.29
CA MET A 1 17.73 5.94 -6.81
C MET A 1 16.57 5.83 -5.82
N PRO A 2 15.79 6.90 -5.57
CA PRO A 2 14.73 6.86 -4.56
C PRO A 2 13.58 5.92 -4.96
N ARG A 3 13.20 5.03 -4.06
CA ARG A 3 12.06 4.14 -4.18
C ARG A 3 11.16 4.42 -2.99
N VAL A 4 10.19 5.32 -3.21
CA VAL A 4 9.33 5.88 -2.16
C VAL A 4 8.01 5.11 -2.11
N ALA A 5 7.69 4.50 -0.98
CA ALA A 5 6.41 3.86 -0.73
C ALA A 5 5.56 4.73 0.19
N ILE A 6 4.34 5.06 -0.22
CA ILE A 6 3.34 5.74 0.61
C ILE A 6 2.29 4.70 1.01
N VAL A 7 2.29 4.34 2.28
CA VAL A 7 1.49 3.24 2.83
C VAL A 7 0.45 3.74 3.84
N GLY A 8 -0.62 3.00 4.03
CA GLY A 8 -1.70 3.34 4.96
C GLY A 8 -3.03 2.74 4.53
N SER A 9 -4.02 2.69 5.40
CA SER A 9 -5.35 2.19 5.08
C SER A 9 -6.06 3.07 4.03
N PHE A 10 -7.21 2.67 3.52
CA PHE A 10 -7.96 3.49 2.56
C PHE A 10 -8.43 4.82 3.18
N SER A 11 -8.66 5.84 2.34
CA SER A 11 -9.08 7.20 2.72
C SER A 11 -8.11 7.95 3.66
N THR A 12 -6.81 7.63 3.65
CA THR A 12 -5.78 8.36 4.42
C THR A 12 -5.05 9.43 3.60
N GLY A 13 -5.41 9.62 2.31
CA GLY A 13 -4.84 10.67 1.45
C GLY A 13 -3.61 10.25 0.64
N LYS A 14 -3.29 8.94 0.55
CA LYS A 14 -2.11 8.44 -0.17
C LYS A 14 -2.05 8.88 -1.63
N THR A 15 -3.15 8.69 -2.37
CA THR A 15 -3.22 9.06 -3.78
C THR A 15 -2.94 10.55 -3.98
N THR A 16 -3.60 11.40 -3.19
CA THR A 16 -3.39 12.86 -3.24
C THR A 16 -1.93 13.23 -2.97
N LEU A 17 -1.32 12.61 -1.97
CA LEU A 17 0.09 12.87 -1.64
C LEU A 17 1.03 12.35 -2.73
N ALA A 18 0.82 11.12 -3.22
CA ALA A 18 1.67 10.51 -4.24
C ALA A 18 1.68 11.32 -5.55
N GLU A 19 0.48 11.74 -6.01
CA GLU A 19 0.33 12.60 -7.18
C GLU A 19 1.02 13.97 -7.00
N ALA A 20 0.90 14.56 -5.82
CA ALA A 20 1.46 15.87 -5.53
C ALA A 20 3.00 15.89 -5.45
N VAL A 21 3.63 14.78 -5.03
CA VAL A 21 5.09 14.75 -4.82
C VAL A 21 5.88 14.13 -5.98
N ALA A 22 5.25 13.33 -6.84
CA ALA A 22 5.94 12.62 -7.92
C ALA A 22 6.65 13.59 -8.89
N GLU A 23 5.94 14.56 -9.42
CA GLU A 23 6.52 15.56 -10.36
C GLU A 23 7.60 16.44 -9.70
N PRO A 24 7.39 17.05 -8.51
CA PRO A 24 8.43 17.82 -7.81
C PRO A 24 9.69 17.03 -7.43
N LEU A 25 9.57 15.71 -7.29
CA LEU A 25 10.70 14.81 -7.04
C LEU A 25 11.37 14.33 -8.34
N GLY A 26 10.73 14.52 -9.49
CA GLY A 26 11.19 14.00 -10.78
C GLY A 26 11.12 12.47 -10.86
N LEU A 27 10.20 11.87 -10.12
CA LEU A 27 10.04 10.41 -10.02
C LEU A 27 8.77 9.94 -10.74
N PRO A 28 8.78 8.78 -11.40
CA PRO A 28 7.56 8.20 -11.95
C PRO A 28 6.59 7.84 -10.82
N LEU A 29 5.30 8.13 -11.03
CA LEU A 29 4.22 7.70 -10.16
C LEU A 29 3.81 6.27 -10.51
N LEU A 30 3.82 5.37 -9.53
CA LEU A 30 3.17 4.07 -9.62
C LEU A 30 1.78 4.18 -9.00
N PRO A 31 0.71 4.14 -9.81
CA PRO A 31 -0.65 4.32 -9.30
C PRO A 31 -1.15 3.08 -8.55
N GLU A 32 -2.22 3.25 -7.77
CA GLU A 32 -2.85 2.17 -7.02
C GLU A 32 -3.34 1.04 -7.94
N VAL A 33 -2.69 -0.12 -7.86
CA VAL A 33 -3.01 -1.31 -8.68
C VAL A 33 -4.42 -1.84 -8.42
N ALA A 34 -4.92 -1.75 -7.19
CA ALA A 34 -6.26 -2.22 -6.86
C ALA A 34 -7.35 -1.52 -7.68
N ARG A 35 -7.17 -0.22 -8.01
CA ARG A 35 -8.11 0.50 -8.90
C ARG A 35 -8.10 -0.03 -10.32
N GLU A 36 -6.93 -0.38 -10.86
CA GLU A 36 -6.82 -1.03 -12.17
C GLU A 36 -7.59 -2.36 -12.17
N VAL A 37 -7.36 -3.20 -11.16
CA VAL A 37 -8.03 -4.51 -11.03
C VAL A 37 -9.55 -4.35 -10.86
N ALA A 38 -10.01 -3.38 -10.09
CA ALA A 38 -11.44 -3.07 -9.97
C ALA A 38 -12.07 -2.64 -11.30
N SER A 39 -11.35 -1.88 -12.13
CA SER A 39 -11.83 -1.46 -13.44
C SER A 39 -12.07 -2.63 -14.41
N LEU A 40 -11.45 -3.78 -14.16
CA LEU A 40 -11.68 -5.03 -14.88
C LEU A 40 -12.90 -5.81 -14.35
N GLY A 41 -13.62 -5.28 -13.35
CA GLY A 41 -14.83 -5.86 -12.78
C GLY A 41 -14.60 -6.77 -11.57
N PHE A 42 -13.37 -6.89 -11.07
CA PHE A 42 -13.10 -7.65 -9.85
C PHE A 42 -13.56 -6.91 -8.59
N LYS A 43 -14.00 -7.68 -7.61
CA LYS A 43 -14.36 -7.15 -6.29
C LYS A 43 -13.11 -6.96 -5.45
N LEU A 44 -13.11 -5.91 -4.63
CA LEU A 44 -12.01 -5.55 -3.74
C LEU A 44 -12.42 -5.66 -2.27
N ASP A 45 -11.45 -5.45 -1.39
CA ASP A 45 -11.63 -5.33 0.05
C ASP A 45 -12.32 -6.56 0.65
N LYS A 46 -13.42 -6.39 1.37
CA LYS A 46 -14.17 -7.48 2.03
C LYS A 46 -14.73 -8.51 1.04
N ASP A 47 -15.00 -8.10 -0.18
CA ASP A 47 -15.56 -8.94 -1.24
C ASP A 47 -14.48 -9.53 -2.16
N ALA A 48 -13.21 -9.20 -1.95
CA ALA A 48 -12.10 -9.75 -2.70
C ALA A 48 -11.91 -11.25 -2.40
N THR A 49 -11.34 -11.96 -3.38
CA THR A 49 -10.94 -13.35 -3.18
C THR A 49 -9.39 -13.45 -3.08
N PRO A 50 -8.84 -14.52 -2.50
CA PRO A 50 -7.40 -14.72 -2.47
C PRO A 50 -6.72 -14.67 -3.84
N GLU A 51 -7.45 -15.11 -4.88
CA GLU A 51 -6.97 -15.05 -6.26
C GLU A 51 -6.85 -13.61 -6.77
N VAL A 52 -7.80 -12.74 -6.41
CA VAL A 52 -7.78 -11.31 -6.74
C VAL A 52 -6.64 -10.61 -6.01
N GLU A 53 -6.46 -10.89 -4.73
CA GLU A 53 -5.35 -10.35 -3.95
C GLU A 53 -3.99 -10.81 -4.51
N THR A 54 -3.90 -12.05 -4.99
CA THR A 54 -2.69 -12.54 -5.67
C THR A 54 -2.44 -11.81 -6.99
N LEU A 55 -3.49 -11.52 -7.76
CA LEU A 55 -3.38 -10.71 -8.98
C LEU A 55 -2.85 -9.31 -8.68
N ILE A 56 -3.39 -8.65 -7.65
CA ILE A 56 -2.93 -7.35 -7.20
C ILE A 56 -1.46 -7.42 -6.77
N PHE A 57 -1.09 -8.45 -6.00
CA PHE A 57 0.29 -8.66 -5.56
C PHE A 57 1.27 -8.79 -6.74
N LEU A 58 0.97 -9.65 -7.69
CA LEU A 58 1.84 -9.88 -8.85
C LEU A 58 1.96 -8.63 -9.73
N ARG A 59 0.88 -7.87 -9.86
CA ARG A 59 0.90 -6.62 -10.62
C ARG A 59 1.69 -5.52 -9.92
N GLN A 60 1.53 -5.39 -8.60
CA GLN A 60 2.32 -4.45 -7.79
C GLN A 60 3.80 -4.79 -7.86
N LEU A 61 4.14 -6.06 -7.65
CA LEU A 61 5.51 -6.55 -7.74
C LEU A 61 6.13 -6.26 -9.11
N TYR A 62 5.41 -6.54 -10.19
CA TYR A 62 5.85 -6.26 -11.55
C TYR A 62 6.15 -4.76 -11.73
N ASN A 63 5.23 -3.89 -11.34
CA ASN A 63 5.40 -2.45 -11.47
C ASN A 63 6.63 -1.96 -10.70
N GLU A 64 6.84 -2.44 -9.48
CA GLU A 64 8.00 -2.06 -8.67
C GLU A 64 9.32 -2.61 -9.22
N MET A 65 9.32 -3.78 -9.87
CA MET A 65 10.54 -4.38 -10.41
C MET A 65 11.03 -3.74 -11.71
N ILE A 66 10.12 -3.19 -12.52
CA ILE A 66 10.51 -2.59 -13.80
C ILE A 66 10.95 -1.12 -13.69
N HIS A 67 10.82 -0.52 -12.50
CA HIS A 67 11.23 0.85 -12.22
C HIS A 67 12.40 0.88 -11.24
N ASP A 68 13.48 1.57 -11.60
CA ASP A 68 14.64 1.76 -10.75
C ASP A 68 14.37 2.76 -9.63
N ASP A 69 13.49 3.72 -9.87
CA ASP A 69 13.03 4.73 -8.93
C ASP A 69 11.55 5.01 -9.14
N PHE A 70 10.85 5.43 -8.09
CA PHE A 70 9.42 5.72 -8.15
C PHE A 70 8.87 6.38 -6.88
N VAL A 71 7.67 6.96 -7.00
CA VAL A 71 6.72 7.20 -5.89
C VAL A 71 5.55 6.23 -6.06
N GLY A 72 5.35 5.35 -5.10
CA GLY A 72 4.23 4.40 -5.09
C GLY A 72 3.04 4.91 -4.30
N ASP A 73 1.86 5.01 -4.95
CA ASP A 73 0.58 5.08 -4.28
C ASP A 73 0.20 3.66 -3.85
N ARG A 74 0.59 3.27 -2.65
CA ARG A 74 0.67 1.93 -2.07
C ARG A 74 1.97 1.19 -2.42
N SER A 75 2.11 0.04 -1.79
CA SER A 75 3.27 -0.83 -1.91
C SER A 75 2.86 -2.29 -1.68
N LEU A 76 3.83 -3.21 -1.74
CA LEU A 76 3.61 -4.61 -1.33
C LEU A 76 3.16 -4.74 0.13
N ILE A 77 3.49 -3.79 1.02
CA ILE A 77 3.02 -3.77 2.42
C ILE A 77 1.50 -3.68 2.47
N ASP A 78 0.93 -2.72 1.71
CA ASP A 78 -0.52 -2.55 1.60
C ASP A 78 -1.19 -3.82 1.09
N VAL A 79 -0.66 -4.40 0.00
CA VAL A 79 -1.21 -5.63 -0.57
C VAL A 79 -1.17 -6.78 0.43
N MET A 80 -0.08 -6.93 1.19
CA MET A 80 0.02 -7.97 2.22
C MET A 80 -1.00 -7.77 3.35
N ALA A 81 -1.29 -6.53 3.74
CA ALA A 81 -2.28 -6.24 4.79
C ALA A 81 -3.70 -6.67 4.35
N TYR A 82 -4.10 -6.27 3.15
CA TYR A 82 -5.42 -6.62 2.58
C TYR A 82 -5.55 -8.11 2.31
N ALA A 83 -4.59 -8.70 1.62
CA ALA A 83 -4.60 -10.13 1.32
C ALA A 83 -4.59 -11.00 2.59
N GLY A 84 -3.80 -10.62 3.59
CA GLY A 84 -3.80 -11.27 4.88
C GLY A 84 -5.18 -11.24 5.56
N TRP A 85 -5.87 -10.10 5.48
CA TRP A 85 -7.23 -9.96 6.00
C TRP A 85 -8.21 -10.88 5.25
N VAL A 86 -8.19 -10.88 3.92
CA VAL A 86 -9.06 -11.73 3.08
C VAL A 86 -8.83 -13.22 3.38
N LEU A 87 -7.59 -13.65 3.45
CA LEU A 87 -7.24 -15.05 3.72
C LEU A 87 -7.70 -15.52 5.13
N ASP A 88 -7.56 -14.65 6.14
CA ASP A 88 -7.98 -14.98 7.49
C ASP A 88 -9.49 -15.05 7.60
N ASN A 89 -10.21 -14.10 7.03
CA ASN A 89 -11.68 -14.03 7.09
C ASN A 89 -12.38 -15.11 6.26
N GLN A 90 -11.77 -15.53 5.16
CA GLN A 90 -12.29 -16.63 4.35
C GLN A 90 -11.76 -18.01 4.83
N GLN A 91 -10.95 -18.06 5.89
CA GLN A 91 -10.33 -19.27 6.44
C GLN A 91 -9.53 -20.09 5.40
N ARG A 92 -9.01 -19.43 4.37
CA ARG A 92 -8.30 -20.06 3.24
C ARG A 92 -6.78 -20.00 3.32
N ARG A 93 -6.21 -19.41 4.38
CA ARG A 93 -4.75 -19.22 4.50
C ARG A 93 -3.96 -20.53 4.36
N ARG A 94 -4.46 -21.62 4.97
CA ARG A 94 -3.76 -22.92 4.93
C ARG A 94 -3.88 -23.64 3.59
N GLU A 95 -4.87 -23.28 2.79
CA GLU A 95 -5.14 -23.94 1.51
C GLU A 95 -4.51 -23.22 0.33
N PHE A 96 -4.01 -21.99 0.57
CA PHE A 96 -3.51 -21.13 -0.47
C PHE A 96 -1.97 -21.07 -0.48
N ALA A 97 -1.33 -22.18 -0.89
CA ALA A 97 0.13 -22.32 -0.89
C ALA A 97 0.87 -21.27 -1.74
N LEU A 98 0.22 -20.72 -2.77
CA LEU A 98 0.79 -19.63 -3.58
C LEU A 98 1.04 -18.38 -2.73
N TRP A 99 0.21 -18.13 -1.72
CA TRP A 99 0.38 -16.99 -0.83
C TRP A 99 1.66 -17.07 0.01
N ASP A 100 2.06 -18.25 0.43
CA ASP A 100 3.32 -18.43 1.16
C ASP A 100 4.53 -18.04 0.30
N ALA A 101 4.46 -18.30 -1.01
CA ALA A 101 5.48 -17.84 -1.95
C ALA A 101 5.45 -16.32 -2.12
N CYS A 102 4.27 -15.72 -2.24
CA CYS A 102 4.10 -14.26 -2.30
C CYS A 102 4.68 -13.57 -1.08
N VAL A 103 4.42 -14.09 0.13
CA VAL A 103 4.97 -13.54 1.38
C VAL A 103 6.50 -13.55 1.37
N LYS A 104 7.12 -14.66 0.97
CA LYS A 104 8.60 -14.75 0.89
C LYS A 104 9.21 -13.75 -0.10
N VAL A 105 8.55 -13.55 -1.24
CA VAL A 105 8.98 -12.54 -2.22
C VAL A 105 8.82 -11.14 -1.64
N ALA A 106 7.67 -10.85 -1.00
CA ALA A 106 7.44 -9.57 -0.35
C ALA A 106 8.47 -9.27 0.74
N GLU A 107 8.76 -10.24 1.61
CA GLU A 107 9.79 -10.08 2.66
C GLU A 107 11.15 -9.69 2.11
N TYR A 108 11.56 -10.28 0.99
CA TYR A 108 12.81 -9.91 0.33
C TYR A 108 12.74 -8.46 -0.19
N GLN A 109 11.65 -8.07 -0.85
CA GLN A 109 11.48 -6.73 -1.41
C GLN A 109 11.41 -5.66 -0.31
N LEU A 110 10.67 -5.91 0.77
CA LEU A 110 10.50 -4.97 1.88
C LEU A 110 11.82 -4.59 2.56
N ARG A 111 12.72 -5.56 2.70
CA ARG A 111 14.02 -5.35 3.37
C ARG A 111 15.06 -4.63 2.52
N SER A 112 14.93 -4.64 1.21
CA SER A 112 16.01 -4.23 0.31
C SER A 112 15.63 -3.20 -0.75
N GLN A 113 14.36 -2.96 -0.99
CA GLN A 113 13.93 -2.23 -2.17
C GLN A 113 13.42 -0.81 -1.91
N TYR A 114 12.77 -0.55 -0.78
CA TYR A 114 12.32 0.81 -0.49
C TYR A 114 13.42 1.61 0.21
N THR A 115 13.71 2.80 -0.33
CA THR A 115 14.63 3.75 0.31
C THR A 115 13.91 4.60 1.36
N HIS A 116 12.61 4.84 1.13
CA HIS A 116 11.74 5.61 2.04
C HIS A 116 10.37 4.95 2.09
N VAL A 117 9.86 4.79 3.30
CA VAL A 117 8.49 4.33 3.55
C VAL A 117 7.79 5.37 4.41
N PHE A 118 6.72 5.96 3.90
CA PHE A 118 5.90 6.93 4.61
C PHE A 118 4.55 6.33 4.95
N TYR A 119 4.26 6.24 6.23
CA TYR A 119 2.99 5.74 6.73
C TYR A 119 2.04 6.89 7.02
N LEU A 120 0.84 6.80 6.46
CA LEU A 120 -0.24 7.76 6.69
C LEU A 120 -1.29 7.15 7.63
N PRO A 121 -1.31 7.55 8.91
CA PRO A 121 -2.31 7.08 9.87
C PRO A 121 -3.71 7.58 9.51
N ILE A 122 -4.72 6.95 10.12
CA ILE A 122 -6.11 7.39 9.98
C ILE A 122 -6.30 8.69 10.77
N GLU A 123 -6.40 9.82 10.08
CA GLU A 123 -6.65 11.14 10.68
C GLU A 123 -7.95 11.77 10.18
N PHE A 124 -8.47 11.28 9.06
CA PHE A 124 -9.66 11.86 8.40
C PHE A 124 -10.78 10.84 8.31
N PRO A 125 -12.04 11.29 8.27
CA PRO A 125 -13.16 10.40 8.02
C PRO A 125 -13.07 9.79 6.62
N ILE A 126 -13.70 8.61 6.46
CA ILE A 126 -13.77 7.95 5.16
C ILE A 126 -14.52 8.84 4.17
N VAL A 127 -13.90 9.12 3.03
CA VAL A 127 -14.51 9.84 1.93
C VAL A 127 -15.04 8.83 0.91
N PRO A 128 -16.34 8.89 0.54
CA PRO A 128 -16.91 8.03 -0.48
C PRO A 128 -16.23 8.25 -1.83
N ASP A 129 -15.61 7.20 -2.38
CA ASP A 129 -15.00 7.22 -3.73
C ASP A 129 -15.71 6.25 -4.71
N GLY A 130 -16.79 5.63 -4.26
CA GLY A 130 -17.56 4.65 -5.05
C GLY A 130 -16.89 3.29 -5.17
N LEU A 131 -15.71 3.10 -4.62
CA LEU A 131 -14.93 1.87 -4.69
C LEU A 131 -14.76 1.21 -3.32
N ARG A 132 -14.48 2.01 -2.29
CA ARG A 132 -14.15 1.54 -0.94
C ARG A 132 -15.38 1.46 -0.04
N PRO A 133 -15.45 0.48 0.89
CA PRO A 133 -16.53 0.41 1.85
C PRO A 133 -16.49 1.59 2.81
N LEU A 134 -17.68 2.08 3.22
CA LEU A 134 -17.82 3.08 4.29
C LEU A 134 -17.83 2.38 5.65
N ASP A 135 -16.73 1.74 6.00
CA ASP A 135 -16.60 0.86 7.17
C ASP A 135 -15.36 1.24 7.98
N PRO A 136 -15.51 2.04 9.05
CA PRO A 136 -14.40 2.46 9.89
C PRO A 136 -13.73 1.32 10.65
N ASP A 137 -14.46 0.26 11.00
CA ASP A 137 -13.89 -0.89 11.70
C ASP A 137 -12.96 -1.66 10.77
N PHE A 138 -13.39 -1.89 9.53
CA PHE A 138 -12.53 -2.48 8.51
C PHE A 138 -11.31 -1.62 8.21
N GLN A 139 -11.49 -0.29 8.10
CA GLN A 139 -10.38 0.64 7.90
C GLN A 139 -9.33 0.48 9.00
N LYS A 140 -9.77 0.41 10.25
CA LYS A 140 -8.91 0.25 11.42
C LYS A 140 -8.23 -1.11 11.45
N GLU A 141 -8.93 -2.21 11.13
CA GLU A 141 -8.34 -3.54 11.05
C GLU A 141 -7.20 -3.61 10.03
N ILE A 142 -7.38 -2.99 8.86
CA ILE A 142 -6.32 -2.91 7.84
C ILE A 142 -5.15 -2.06 8.32
N ASP A 143 -5.42 -0.93 8.96
CA ASP A 143 -4.40 -0.04 9.51
C ASP A 143 -3.53 -0.75 10.56
N GLU A 144 -4.16 -1.42 11.52
CA GLU A 144 -3.46 -2.21 12.54
C GLU A 144 -2.61 -3.35 11.94
N ARG A 145 -3.12 -4.00 10.87
CA ARG A 145 -2.36 -5.03 10.15
C ARG A 145 -1.13 -4.44 9.47
N MET A 146 -1.27 -3.26 8.89
CA MET A 146 -0.17 -2.59 8.20
C MET A 146 0.96 -2.24 9.16
N VAL A 147 0.64 -1.62 10.30
CA VAL A 147 1.64 -1.32 11.34
C VAL A 147 2.32 -2.60 11.84
N LYS A 148 1.54 -3.66 12.11
CA LYS A 148 2.10 -4.97 12.50
C LYS A 148 3.04 -5.56 11.45
N LEU A 149 2.75 -5.39 10.16
CA LEU A 149 3.63 -5.89 9.08
C LEU A 149 4.92 -5.06 9.00
N LEU A 150 4.84 -3.74 9.12
CA LEU A 150 6.01 -2.87 9.17
C LEU A 150 6.95 -3.28 10.31
N ASP A 151 6.40 -3.47 11.49
CA ASP A 151 7.17 -3.88 12.68
C ASP A 151 7.73 -5.31 12.55
N LEU A 152 6.92 -6.27 12.08
CA LEU A 152 7.30 -7.67 11.93
C LEU A 152 8.48 -7.85 10.96
N HIS A 153 8.50 -7.07 9.89
CA HIS A 153 9.54 -7.15 8.85
C HIS A 153 10.69 -6.16 9.07
N ASP A 154 10.72 -5.46 10.21
CA ASP A 154 11.73 -4.44 10.56
C ASP A 154 11.88 -3.37 9.46
N VAL A 155 10.76 -2.99 8.87
CA VAL A 155 10.72 -1.93 7.85
C VAL A 155 10.77 -0.58 8.55
N LYS A 156 11.80 0.20 8.26
CA LYS A 156 11.88 1.59 8.77
C LYS A 156 10.88 2.45 8.02
N TYR A 157 10.06 3.16 8.76
CA TYR A 157 9.07 4.07 8.20
C TYR A 157 8.97 5.37 9.00
N GLU A 158 8.49 6.40 8.36
CA GLU A 158 8.17 7.69 8.97
C GLU A 158 6.66 7.92 8.89
N SER A 159 6.03 8.31 10.01
CA SER A 159 4.61 8.67 10.03
C SER A 159 4.43 10.11 9.58
N LEU A 160 3.62 10.34 8.56
CA LEU A 160 3.24 11.67 8.12
C LEU A 160 1.84 12.01 8.62
N THR A 161 1.73 13.10 9.37
CA THR A 161 0.49 13.60 9.95
C THR A 161 0.21 15.04 9.52
N GLY A 162 -0.97 15.57 9.83
CA GLY A 162 -1.34 16.94 9.52
C GLY A 162 -1.96 17.15 8.14
N SER A 163 -1.92 18.37 7.64
CA SER A 163 -2.52 18.75 6.36
C SER A 163 -1.79 18.12 5.15
N VAL A 164 -2.42 18.16 4.00
CA VAL A 164 -1.80 17.66 2.76
C VAL A 164 -0.52 18.44 2.44
N GLU A 165 -0.53 19.74 2.64
CA GLU A 165 0.60 20.63 2.41
C GLU A 165 1.79 20.30 3.33
N GLU A 166 1.55 20.11 4.62
CA GLU A 166 2.57 19.72 5.60
C GLU A 166 3.20 18.36 5.24
N ARG A 167 2.38 17.38 4.84
CA ARG A 167 2.85 16.06 4.40
C ARG A 167 3.70 16.14 3.13
N ILE A 168 3.32 16.99 2.16
CA ILE A 168 4.09 17.21 0.92
C ILE A 168 5.45 17.81 1.25
N GLU A 169 5.49 18.84 2.09
CA GLU A 169 6.74 19.50 2.49
C GLU A 169 7.67 18.53 3.21
N GLU A 170 7.16 17.78 4.20
CA GLU A 170 7.95 16.84 4.97
C GLU A 170 8.50 15.71 4.10
N LEU A 171 7.63 15.03 3.32
CA LEU A 171 8.05 13.94 2.42
C LEU A 171 9.12 14.43 1.43
N THR A 172 8.88 15.57 0.80
CA THR A 172 9.81 16.12 -0.20
C THR A 172 11.17 16.44 0.42
N ALA A 173 11.19 17.01 1.62
CA ALA A 173 12.43 17.33 2.33
C ALA A 173 13.22 16.05 2.68
N ARG A 174 12.55 15.00 3.13
CA ARG A 174 13.18 13.70 3.49
C ARG A 174 13.78 13.00 2.29
N VAL A 175 13.07 12.97 1.16
CA VAL A 175 13.56 12.28 -0.05
C VAL A 175 14.72 13.02 -0.71
N LYS A 176 14.80 14.35 -0.54
CA LYS A 176 15.91 15.17 -1.09
C LYS A 176 17.14 15.27 -0.19
N ALA A 177 17.05 14.80 1.06
CA ALA A 177 18.16 14.86 2.03
C ALA A 177 19.21 13.79 1.79
#